data_6e00b4b1f503e68b2ed47e7805d925d9
#
_entry.id   6e00b4b1f503e68b2ed47e7805d925d9
#
_cell.length_a   1.000
_cell.length_b   1.000
_cell.length_c   1.000
_cell.angle_alpha   90.00
_cell.angle_beta   90.00
_cell.angle_gamma   90.00
#
_symmetry.space_group_name_H-M   'P 1'
#
loop_
_entity.id
_entity.type
_entity.pdbx_description
1 polymer ?
#
loop_
_entity_poly.entity_id
_entity_poly.type
_entity_poly.pdbx_seq_one_letter_code
_entity_poly.pdbx_strand_id
1 'polypeptide(L)'
;MMQRWVLLLAMLVSVAGFALNHYASQSPDSKSTHTSQSEFSAERAFDLLARLLGDESPHPVGSAENARVKDEILTWLAEQEIDATVQQAWGCAHSGSRCAWVENIVATLPGKHNGPYVALMVHYDSVPPAPGAGDDGAGLAAVLEAARLLKASGPTQYPVMLIITDAEEAGLLGAEAFFKQHDLRQQISAVINIEGSGSSG
;
A
#
# COMPACT_ATOMS: atom_id res chain seq x y z
N MET A 1 40.58 39.10 10.15
CA MET A 1 40.89 37.63 10.24
C MET A 1 39.75 36.80 10.78
N MET A 2 39.15 37.16 11.90
CA MET A 2 38.02 36.43 12.55
C MET A 2 36.81 36.20 11.65
N GLN A 3 36.39 37.18 10.88
CA GLN A 3 35.23 37.09 9.99
C GLN A 3 35.40 36.01 8.87
N ARG A 4 36.59 35.83 8.35
CA ARG A 4 36.86 34.78 7.34
C ARG A 4 36.77 33.36 7.92
N TRP A 5 37.22 33.19 9.19
CA TRP A 5 37.08 31.89 9.87
C TRP A 5 35.63 31.55 10.21
N VAL A 6 34.83 32.54 10.58
CA VAL A 6 33.40 32.35 10.84
C VAL A 6 32.66 31.91 9.53
N LEU A 7 32.99 32.55 8.41
CA LEU A 7 32.41 32.17 7.12
C LEU A 7 32.84 30.76 6.67
N LEU A 8 34.10 30.39 6.86
CA LEU A 8 34.59 29.04 6.56
C LEU A 8 33.93 27.98 7.43
N LEU A 9 33.75 28.26 8.73
CA LEU A 9 33.08 27.36 9.66
C LEU A 9 31.60 27.20 9.26
N ALA A 10 30.89 28.28 8.93
CA ALA A 10 29.51 28.23 8.51
C ALA A 10 29.34 27.43 7.23
N MET A 11 30.25 27.60 6.25
CA MET A 11 30.25 26.83 5.02
C MET A 11 30.50 25.33 5.27
N LEU A 12 31.46 24.99 6.14
CA LEU A 12 31.71 23.59 6.52
C LEU A 12 30.52 22.94 7.19
N VAL A 13 29.86 23.63 8.11
CA VAL A 13 28.64 23.14 8.79
C VAL A 13 27.51 22.95 7.79
N SER A 14 27.33 23.87 6.85
CA SER A 14 26.30 23.75 5.81
C SER A 14 26.56 22.58 4.87
N VAL A 15 27.82 22.39 4.43
CA VAL A 15 28.19 21.25 3.57
C VAL A 15 28.03 19.93 4.33
N ALA A 16 28.46 19.85 5.59
CA ALA A 16 28.29 18.67 6.41
C ALA A 16 26.81 18.35 6.64
N GLY A 17 25.98 19.38 6.92
CA GLY A 17 24.53 19.23 7.06
C GLY A 17 23.87 18.71 5.79
N PHE A 18 24.26 19.26 4.63
CA PHE A 18 23.76 18.78 3.33
C PHE A 18 24.17 17.33 3.05
N ALA A 19 25.44 16.99 3.29
CA ALA A 19 25.94 15.63 3.10
C ALA A 19 25.25 14.62 4.00
N LEU A 20 25.05 14.97 5.28
CA LEU A 20 24.31 14.14 6.24
C LEU A 20 22.84 13.95 5.82
N ASN A 21 22.18 15.02 5.42
CA ASN A 21 20.80 14.95 4.92
C ASN A 21 20.72 14.10 3.66
N HIS A 22 21.62 14.28 2.71
CA HIS A 22 21.66 13.47 1.50
C HIS A 22 21.88 11.99 1.82
N TYR A 23 22.81 11.66 2.70
CA TYR A 23 23.04 10.28 3.11
C TYR A 23 21.85 9.67 3.86
N ALA A 24 21.21 10.44 4.75
CA ALA A 24 20.06 10.00 5.52
C ALA A 24 18.78 9.82 4.66
N SER A 25 18.70 10.50 3.52
CA SER A 25 17.57 10.42 2.58
C SER A 25 17.79 9.43 1.41
N GLN A 26 18.90 8.70 1.40
CA GLN A 26 19.09 7.64 0.40
C GLN A 26 18.14 6.48 0.69
N SER A 27 17.45 6.02 -0.35
CA SER A 27 16.65 4.80 -0.27
C SER A 27 17.57 3.60 0.01
N PRO A 28 17.11 2.63 0.81
CA PRO A 28 17.82 1.36 0.95
C PRO A 28 18.05 0.69 -0.40
N ASP A 29 19.16 -0.07 -0.52
CA ASP A 29 19.40 -0.87 -1.73
C ASP A 29 18.26 -1.86 -1.94
N SER A 30 17.77 -1.94 -3.18
CA SER A 30 16.71 -2.89 -3.55
C SER A 30 17.25 -4.33 -3.46
N LYS A 31 16.50 -5.21 -2.79
CA LYS A 31 16.81 -6.64 -2.76
C LYS A 31 16.19 -7.33 -3.97
N SER A 32 16.98 -8.24 -4.58
CA SER A 32 16.60 -8.95 -5.79
C SER A 32 15.54 -10.03 -5.57
N THR A 33 14.94 -10.51 -6.66
CA THR A 33 14.00 -11.67 -6.68
C THR A 33 14.61 -12.94 -6.10
N HIS A 34 15.93 -13.10 -6.19
CA HIS A 34 16.68 -14.24 -5.65
C HIS A 34 16.93 -14.16 -4.14
N THR A 35 16.58 -13.07 -3.50
CA THR A 35 16.63 -12.92 -2.04
C THR A 35 15.77 -13.99 -1.36
N SER A 36 16.20 -14.43 -0.16
CA SER A 36 15.47 -15.43 0.64
C SER A 36 13.97 -15.14 0.69
N GLN A 37 13.15 -16.19 0.70
CA GLN A 37 11.70 -16.08 0.87
C GLN A 37 11.31 -15.47 2.24
N SER A 38 12.22 -15.49 3.20
CA SER A 38 12.06 -14.86 4.52
C SER A 38 12.50 -13.40 4.55
N GLU A 39 12.75 -12.77 3.41
CA GLU A 39 13.10 -11.36 3.29
C GLU A 39 12.19 -10.66 2.29
N PHE A 40 11.92 -9.38 2.54
CA PHE A 40 11.23 -8.52 1.58
C PHE A 40 12.11 -8.28 0.36
N SER A 41 11.54 -8.36 -0.85
CA SER A 41 12.23 -8.06 -2.09
C SER A 41 11.50 -6.97 -2.87
N ALA A 42 12.18 -5.85 -3.09
CA ALA A 42 11.65 -4.78 -3.91
C ALA A 42 11.47 -5.20 -5.37
N GLU A 43 12.35 -6.08 -5.90
CA GLU A 43 12.18 -6.60 -7.26
C GLU A 43 10.95 -7.49 -7.39
N ARG A 44 10.66 -8.37 -6.40
CA ARG A 44 9.41 -9.15 -6.43
C ARG A 44 8.17 -8.27 -6.35
N ALA A 45 8.21 -7.22 -5.51
CA ALA A 45 7.12 -6.24 -5.46
C ALA A 45 6.96 -5.52 -6.81
N PHE A 46 8.06 -5.15 -7.48
CA PHE A 46 8.03 -4.51 -8.79
C PHE A 46 7.48 -5.45 -9.88
N ASP A 47 7.90 -6.72 -9.91
CA ASP A 47 7.36 -7.71 -10.83
C ASP A 47 5.85 -7.93 -10.60
N LEU A 48 5.42 -7.90 -9.33
CA LEU A 48 4.00 -7.97 -8.99
C LEU A 48 3.24 -6.73 -9.45
N LEU A 49 3.79 -5.53 -9.26
CA LEU A 49 3.20 -4.29 -9.79
C LEU A 49 2.97 -4.39 -11.30
N ALA A 50 3.98 -4.83 -12.05
CA ALA A 50 3.86 -5.02 -13.50
C ALA A 50 2.76 -6.04 -13.85
N ARG A 51 2.64 -7.13 -13.10
CA ARG A 51 1.57 -8.13 -13.26
C ARG A 51 0.19 -7.53 -12.99
N LEU A 52 0.02 -6.76 -11.92
CA LEU A 52 -1.25 -6.13 -11.54
C LEU A 52 -1.70 -5.10 -12.57
N LEU A 53 -0.79 -4.26 -13.06
CA LEU A 53 -1.11 -3.20 -14.03
C LEU A 53 -1.33 -3.73 -15.46
N GLY A 54 -0.71 -4.87 -15.81
CA GLY A 54 -0.88 -5.48 -17.13
C GLY A 54 -0.46 -4.55 -18.27
N ASP A 55 -1.43 -4.08 -19.07
CA ASP A 55 -1.20 -3.16 -20.17
C ASP A 55 -1.19 -1.68 -19.76
N GLU A 56 -1.15 -1.40 -18.46
CA GLU A 56 -1.14 -0.05 -17.88
C GLU A 56 -2.39 0.78 -18.22
N SER A 57 -3.52 0.12 -18.46
CA SER A 57 -4.79 0.82 -18.65
C SER A 57 -5.31 1.43 -17.34
N PRO A 58 -5.86 2.66 -17.37
CA PRO A 58 -6.54 3.22 -16.21
C PRO A 58 -7.68 2.33 -15.74
N HIS A 59 -7.80 2.20 -14.42
CA HIS A 59 -8.77 1.30 -13.79
C HIS A 59 -9.61 1.99 -12.70
N PRO A 60 -10.33 3.07 -13.04
CA PRO A 60 -11.21 3.71 -12.09
C PRO A 60 -12.35 2.77 -11.65
N VAL A 61 -12.90 3.02 -10.47
CA VAL A 61 -14.02 2.25 -9.90
C VAL A 61 -15.12 1.98 -10.92
N GLY A 62 -15.58 0.73 -10.97
CA GLY A 62 -16.66 0.28 -11.85
C GLY A 62 -16.26 0.07 -13.31
N SER A 63 -14.99 0.24 -13.69
CA SER A 63 -14.50 -0.11 -15.02
C SER A 63 -14.23 -1.61 -15.14
N ALA A 64 -14.19 -2.12 -16.38
CA ALA A 64 -13.81 -3.51 -16.64
C ALA A 64 -12.37 -3.78 -16.19
N GLU A 65 -11.49 -2.79 -16.33
CA GLU A 65 -10.09 -2.90 -15.93
C GLU A 65 -9.93 -2.91 -14.39
N ASN A 66 -10.75 -2.14 -13.66
CA ASN A 66 -10.82 -2.23 -12.20
C ASN A 66 -11.22 -3.66 -11.75
N ALA A 67 -12.21 -4.26 -12.40
CA ALA A 67 -12.56 -5.65 -12.11
C ALA A 67 -11.43 -6.63 -12.43
N ARG A 68 -10.68 -6.43 -13.53
CA ARG A 68 -9.50 -7.25 -13.88
C ARG A 68 -8.41 -7.15 -12.82
N VAL A 69 -8.08 -5.93 -12.38
CA VAL A 69 -7.06 -5.70 -11.32
C VAL A 69 -7.49 -6.37 -10.02
N LYS A 70 -8.76 -6.23 -9.62
CA LYS A 70 -9.30 -6.92 -8.44
C LYS A 70 -9.14 -8.45 -8.56
N ASP A 71 -9.51 -9.03 -9.69
CA ASP A 71 -9.42 -10.47 -9.91
C ASP A 71 -7.97 -10.96 -9.91
N GLU A 72 -7.03 -10.15 -10.40
CA GLU A 72 -5.60 -10.45 -10.34
C GLU A 72 -5.07 -10.43 -8.90
N ILE A 73 -5.48 -9.46 -8.07
CA ILE A 73 -5.15 -9.41 -6.64
C ILE A 73 -5.66 -10.66 -5.93
N LEU A 74 -6.92 -11.05 -6.16
CA LEU A 74 -7.53 -12.24 -5.55
C LEU A 74 -6.80 -13.52 -5.99
N THR A 75 -6.42 -13.61 -7.27
CA THR A 75 -5.65 -14.73 -7.82
C THR A 75 -4.29 -14.82 -7.14
N TRP A 76 -3.59 -13.71 -7.02
CA TRP A 76 -2.29 -13.67 -6.35
C TRP A 76 -2.39 -14.06 -4.86
N LEU A 77 -3.39 -13.55 -4.13
CA LEU A 77 -3.62 -13.92 -2.73
C LEU A 77 -3.88 -15.42 -2.59
N ALA A 78 -4.66 -16.02 -3.49
CA ALA A 78 -4.91 -17.46 -3.52
C ALA A 78 -3.62 -18.27 -3.81
N GLU A 79 -2.76 -17.81 -4.73
CA GLU A 79 -1.44 -18.41 -5.00
C GLU A 79 -0.53 -18.41 -3.75
N GLN A 80 -0.69 -17.40 -2.87
CA GLN A 80 0.03 -17.33 -1.59
C GLN A 80 -0.69 -18.06 -0.44
N GLU A 81 -1.79 -18.76 -0.73
CA GLU A 81 -2.64 -19.42 0.29
C GLU A 81 -3.12 -18.42 1.36
N ILE A 82 -3.42 -17.19 0.99
CA ILE A 82 -3.99 -16.15 1.85
C ILE A 82 -5.47 -16.04 1.53
N ASP A 83 -6.30 -16.42 2.49
CA ASP A 83 -7.76 -16.32 2.35
C ASP A 83 -8.20 -14.86 2.31
N ALA A 84 -8.95 -14.51 1.27
CA ALA A 84 -9.50 -13.19 1.08
C ALA A 84 -11.00 -13.22 0.80
N THR A 85 -11.68 -12.18 1.19
CA THR A 85 -13.11 -11.96 0.92
C THR A 85 -13.32 -10.62 0.23
N VAL A 86 -14.37 -10.50 -0.57
CA VAL A 86 -14.76 -9.23 -1.18
C VAL A 86 -15.94 -8.65 -0.44
N GLN A 87 -15.76 -7.46 0.13
CA GLN A 87 -16.85 -6.66 0.66
C GLN A 87 -17.47 -5.87 -0.48
N GLN A 88 -18.70 -6.19 -0.84
CA GLN A 88 -19.50 -5.42 -1.79
C GLN A 88 -20.44 -4.48 -1.04
N ALA A 89 -20.34 -3.18 -1.29
CA ALA A 89 -21.12 -2.18 -0.57
C ALA A 89 -21.32 -0.90 -1.38
N TRP A 90 -22.30 -0.09 -0.99
CA TRP A 90 -22.35 1.31 -1.40
C TRP A 90 -21.45 2.15 -0.48
N GLY A 91 -20.42 2.76 -1.07
CA GLY A 91 -19.58 3.77 -0.44
C GLY A 91 -19.99 5.17 -0.90
N CYS A 92 -20.04 6.12 0.03
CA CYS A 92 -20.39 7.52 -0.28
C CYS A 92 -19.35 8.46 0.35
N ALA A 93 -18.91 9.45 -0.41
CA ALA A 93 -18.08 10.52 0.14
C ALA A 93 -18.75 11.16 1.36
N HIS A 94 -17.96 11.65 2.30
CA HIS A 94 -18.49 12.25 3.55
C HIS A 94 -19.52 13.35 3.31
N SER A 95 -19.38 14.09 2.21
CA SER A 95 -20.36 15.11 1.77
C SER A 95 -21.66 14.53 1.21
N GLY A 96 -21.72 13.23 0.94
CA GLY A 96 -22.82 12.59 0.22
C GLY A 96 -22.92 12.96 -1.26
N SER A 97 -21.95 13.73 -1.79
CA SER A 97 -21.99 14.24 -3.17
C SER A 97 -21.60 13.21 -4.23
N ARG A 98 -20.93 12.16 -3.84
CA ARG A 98 -20.49 11.05 -4.70
C ARG A 98 -20.70 9.73 -3.98
N CYS A 99 -21.26 8.74 -4.67
CA CYS A 99 -21.40 7.38 -4.21
C CYS A 99 -21.06 6.42 -5.34
N ALA A 100 -20.48 5.29 -5.01
CA ALA A 100 -20.25 4.19 -5.92
C ALA A 100 -20.51 2.83 -5.26
N TRP A 101 -20.79 1.83 -6.08
CA TRP A 101 -20.69 0.45 -5.66
C TRP A 101 -19.23 0.07 -5.62
N VAL A 102 -18.73 -0.30 -4.45
CA VAL A 102 -17.33 -0.61 -4.21
C VAL A 102 -17.13 -2.08 -3.88
N GLU A 103 -15.98 -2.63 -4.24
CA GLU A 103 -15.60 -4.01 -4.01
C GLU A 103 -14.24 -4.08 -3.28
N ASN A 104 -14.24 -3.82 -1.98
CA ASN A 104 -13.03 -3.91 -1.17
C ASN A 104 -12.58 -5.36 -0.98
N ILE A 105 -11.28 -5.62 -1.03
CA ILE A 105 -10.71 -6.92 -0.71
C ILE A 105 -10.22 -6.89 0.73
N VAL A 106 -10.63 -7.88 1.52
CA VAL A 106 -10.23 -8.04 2.93
C VAL A 106 -9.62 -9.41 3.12
N ALA A 107 -8.37 -9.45 3.59
CA ALA A 107 -7.66 -10.68 3.90
C ALA A 107 -7.09 -10.63 5.31
N THR A 108 -6.93 -11.79 5.96
CA THR A 108 -6.39 -11.85 7.33
C THR A 108 -5.27 -12.88 7.44
N LEU A 109 -4.24 -12.51 8.19
CA LEU A 109 -3.16 -13.40 8.59
C LEU A 109 -3.23 -13.65 10.09
N PRO A 110 -3.09 -14.91 10.56
CA PRO A 110 -3.24 -15.24 11.96
C PRO A 110 -2.10 -14.67 12.82
N GLY A 111 -2.45 -14.29 14.05
CA GLY A 111 -1.49 -13.98 15.10
C GLY A 111 -1.27 -15.14 16.07
N LYS A 112 -0.22 -15.07 16.88
CA LYS A 112 0.02 -15.99 18.01
C LYS A 112 -0.99 -15.79 19.13
N HIS A 113 -1.49 -14.59 19.24
CA HIS A 113 -2.51 -14.21 20.22
C HIS A 113 -3.80 -13.82 19.48
N ASN A 114 -4.92 -14.25 20.03
CA ASN A 114 -6.21 -13.68 19.64
C ASN A 114 -6.27 -12.26 20.18
N GLY A 115 -6.52 -11.31 19.31
CA GLY A 115 -6.56 -9.88 19.66
C GLY A 115 -7.01 -9.03 18.49
N PRO A 116 -7.04 -7.71 18.67
CA PRO A 116 -7.39 -6.83 17.58
C PRO A 116 -6.33 -6.88 16.49
N TYR A 117 -6.76 -6.61 15.26
CA TYR A 117 -5.91 -6.59 14.09
C TYR A 117 -5.03 -5.33 14.04
N VAL A 118 -3.82 -5.50 13.52
CA VAL A 118 -3.06 -4.40 12.91
C VAL A 118 -3.37 -4.45 11.41
N ALA A 119 -3.98 -3.40 10.88
CA ALA A 119 -4.37 -3.35 9.48
C ALA A 119 -3.31 -2.66 8.62
N LEU A 120 -3.01 -3.24 7.46
CA LEU A 120 -2.32 -2.60 6.35
C LEU A 120 -3.38 -2.21 5.33
N MET A 121 -3.44 -0.94 4.98
CA MET A 121 -4.47 -0.41 4.09
C MET A 121 -3.83 0.26 2.88
N VAL A 122 -4.39 -0.02 1.70
CA VAL A 122 -3.99 0.51 0.39
C VAL A 122 -5.23 0.58 -0.49
N HIS A 123 -5.15 1.27 -1.63
CA HIS A 123 -6.20 1.19 -2.64
C HIS A 123 -5.72 0.56 -3.96
N TYR A 124 -6.67 0.10 -4.78
CA TYR A 124 -6.34 -0.53 -6.05
C TYR A 124 -7.00 0.13 -7.26
N ASP A 125 -7.86 1.12 -7.06
CA ASP A 125 -8.41 1.91 -8.14
C ASP A 125 -7.45 3.02 -8.56
N SER A 126 -7.61 3.53 -9.77
CA SER A 126 -6.84 4.66 -10.29
C SER A 126 -7.73 5.79 -10.76
N VAL A 127 -7.14 6.98 -10.94
CA VAL A 127 -7.80 8.07 -11.65
C VAL A 127 -8.03 7.71 -13.13
N PRO A 128 -9.08 8.24 -13.80
CA PRO A 128 -9.34 7.93 -15.20
C PRO A 128 -8.21 8.21 -16.19
N PRO A 129 -7.33 9.23 -16.00
CA PRO A 129 -6.29 9.54 -16.97
C PRO A 129 -4.96 8.80 -16.75
N ALA A 130 -4.81 7.99 -15.68
CA ALA A 130 -3.53 7.39 -15.32
C ALA A 130 -3.66 5.94 -14.84
N PRO A 131 -2.63 5.10 -15.04
CA PRO A 131 -2.66 3.69 -14.65
C PRO A 131 -2.46 3.45 -13.15
N GLY A 132 -2.25 4.47 -12.32
CA GLY A 132 -2.11 4.32 -10.86
C GLY A 132 -0.83 3.60 -10.40
N ALA A 133 0.25 3.60 -11.19
CA ALA A 133 1.46 2.85 -10.84
C ALA A 133 2.13 3.35 -9.54
N GLY A 134 2.19 4.67 -9.34
CA GLY A 134 2.75 5.29 -8.13
C GLY A 134 1.69 5.53 -7.06
N ASP A 135 0.43 5.66 -7.46
CA ASP A 135 -0.72 5.98 -6.64
C ASP A 135 -1.89 5.04 -6.98
N ASP A 136 -2.10 3.94 -6.27
CA ASP A 136 -1.30 3.41 -5.17
C ASP A 136 -0.77 1.98 -5.51
N GLY A 137 -0.56 1.69 -6.82
CA GLY A 137 -0.09 0.37 -7.29
C GLY A 137 1.22 -0.05 -6.62
N ALA A 138 2.15 0.89 -6.42
CA ALA A 138 3.42 0.59 -5.75
C ALA A 138 3.22 0.25 -4.27
N GLY A 139 2.35 0.96 -3.56
CA GLY A 139 1.95 0.65 -2.20
C GLY A 139 1.25 -0.70 -2.11
N LEU A 140 0.33 -0.97 -3.01
CA LEU A 140 -0.36 -2.26 -3.11
C LEU A 140 0.63 -3.42 -3.30
N ALA A 141 1.55 -3.32 -4.26
CA ALA A 141 2.56 -4.35 -4.50
C ALA A 141 3.47 -4.55 -3.28
N ALA A 142 3.84 -3.48 -2.59
CA ALA A 142 4.63 -3.55 -1.37
C ALA A 142 3.87 -4.24 -0.22
N VAL A 143 2.58 -3.94 -0.04
CA VAL A 143 1.73 -4.58 0.98
C VAL A 143 1.55 -6.06 0.68
N LEU A 144 1.34 -6.44 -0.57
CA LEU A 144 1.21 -7.84 -0.97
C LEU A 144 2.52 -8.60 -0.76
N GLU A 145 3.68 -8.06 -1.13
CA GLU A 145 4.98 -8.71 -0.84
C GLU A 145 5.24 -8.81 0.68
N ALA A 146 4.83 -7.80 1.46
CA ALA A 146 4.88 -7.87 2.92
C ALA A 146 3.95 -8.97 3.46
N ALA A 147 2.75 -9.13 2.92
CA ALA A 147 1.83 -10.20 3.29
C ALA A 147 2.41 -11.60 3.00
N ARG A 148 3.04 -11.77 1.82
CA ARG A 148 3.77 -13.01 1.49
C ARG A 148 4.86 -13.30 2.52
N LEU A 149 5.65 -12.29 2.87
CA LEU A 149 6.72 -12.43 3.86
C LEU A 149 6.16 -12.81 5.24
N LEU A 150 5.10 -12.14 5.69
CA LEU A 150 4.45 -12.44 6.97
C LEU A 150 3.90 -13.87 6.98
N LYS A 151 3.26 -14.33 5.91
CA LYS A 151 2.79 -15.71 5.75
C LYS A 151 3.95 -16.71 5.83
N ALA A 152 5.04 -16.47 5.11
CA ALA A 152 6.22 -17.34 5.09
C ALA A 152 6.97 -17.37 6.43
N SER A 153 6.94 -16.28 7.19
CA SER A 153 7.61 -16.16 8.50
C SER A 153 6.81 -16.78 9.65
N GLY A 154 5.57 -17.18 9.40
CA GLY A 154 4.64 -17.70 10.41
C GLY A 154 3.96 -16.61 11.23
N PRO A 155 3.10 -17.00 12.19
CA PRO A 155 2.21 -16.06 12.88
C PRO A 155 2.95 -14.93 13.60
N THR A 156 2.52 -13.69 13.37
CA THR A 156 2.96 -12.48 14.10
C THR A 156 2.43 -12.46 15.53
N GLN A 157 2.81 -11.49 16.35
CA GLN A 157 2.29 -11.41 17.73
C GLN A 157 0.77 -11.20 17.74
N TYR A 158 0.26 -10.26 16.94
CA TYR A 158 -1.16 -9.98 16.73
C TYR A 158 -1.56 -10.32 15.30
N PRO A 159 -2.83 -10.63 15.04
CA PRO A 159 -3.28 -10.88 13.68
C PRO A 159 -3.14 -9.63 12.80
N VAL A 160 -2.84 -9.84 11.53
CA VAL A 160 -2.73 -8.76 10.54
C VAL A 160 -3.92 -8.83 9.60
N MET A 161 -4.48 -7.66 9.23
CA MET A 161 -5.54 -7.53 8.25
C MET A 161 -5.03 -6.72 7.07
N LEU A 162 -5.28 -7.19 5.86
CA LEU A 162 -5.12 -6.41 4.64
C LEU A 162 -6.47 -5.82 4.28
N ILE A 163 -6.52 -4.52 4.07
CA ILE A 163 -7.70 -3.79 3.60
C ILE A 163 -7.30 -3.13 2.30
N ILE A 164 -7.71 -3.72 1.19
CA ILE A 164 -7.40 -3.19 -0.15
C ILE A 164 -8.69 -2.56 -0.66
N THR A 165 -8.74 -1.23 -0.63
CA THR A 165 -9.96 -0.47 -0.90
C THR A 165 -10.13 -0.16 -2.38
N ASP A 166 -11.38 -0.02 -2.78
CA ASP A 166 -11.81 0.45 -4.08
C ASP A 166 -12.29 1.91 -3.98
N ALA A 167 -12.26 2.63 -5.09
CA ALA A 167 -12.81 3.99 -5.19
C ALA A 167 -12.22 5.01 -4.20
N GLU A 168 -10.92 4.91 -3.90
CA GLU A 168 -10.19 5.90 -3.13
C GLU A 168 -10.22 7.25 -3.88
N GLU A 169 -9.84 7.22 -5.14
CA GLU A 169 -9.75 8.35 -6.07
C GLU A 169 -11.11 9.05 -6.33
N ALA A 170 -12.19 8.34 -6.11
CA ALA A 170 -13.53 8.90 -6.15
C ALA A 170 -13.91 9.62 -4.85
N GLY A 171 -13.08 9.60 -3.81
CA GLY A 171 -13.26 10.28 -2.53
C GLY A 171 -13.40 9.34 -1.34
N LEU A 172 -12.48 8.38 -1.20
CA LEU A 172 -12.36 7.43 -0.08
C LEU A 172 -13.58 6.52 0.09
N LEU A 173 -14.30 6.20 -1.02
CA LEU A 173 -15.61 5.55 -0.91
C LEU A 173 -15.50 4.13 -0.35
N GLY A 174 -14.47 3.38 -0.74
CA GLY A 174 -14.21 2.03 -0.22
C GLY A 174 -13.84 2.02 1.25
N ALA A 175 -12.95 2.91 1.65
CA ALA A 175 -12.57 3.05 3.06
C ALA A 175 -13.78 3.42 3.92
N GLU A 176 -14.60 4.36 3.45
CA GLU A 176 -15.84 4.77 4.12
C GLU A 176 -16.81 3.59 4.27
N ALA A 177 -17.00 2.81 3.20
CA ALA A 177 -17.85 1.62 3.23
C ALA A 177 -17.31 0.57 4.22
N PHE A 178 -15.99 0.35 4.25
CA PHE A 178 -15.38 -0.59 5.20
C PHE A 178 -15.62 -0.16 6.64
N PHE A 179 -15.25 1.05 7.01
CA PHE A 179 -15.34 1.51 8.40
C PHE A 179 -16.76 1.75 8.88
N LYS A 180 -17.74 1.90 7.99
CA LYS A 180 -19.17 1.98 8.37
C LYS A 180 -19.86 0.63 8.44
N GLN A 181 -19.52 -0.32 7.57
CA GLN A 181 -20.38 -1.47 7.30
C GLN A 181 -19.73 -2.83 7.55
N HIS A 182 -18.37 -2.94 7.46
CA HIS A 182 -17.71 -4.24 7.58
C HIS A 182 -17.73 -4.78 9.03
N ASP A 183 -18.00 -6.06 9.20
CA ASP A 183 -18.15 -6.68 10.53
C ASP A 183 -16.88 -6.63 11.38
N LEU A 184 -15.70 -6.70 10.74
CA LEU A 184 -14.41 -6.67 11.42
C LEU A 184 -13.91 -5.25 11.76
N ARG A 185 -14.59 -4.18 11.35
CA ARG A 185 -14.15 -2.79 11.52
C ARG A 185 -13.80 -2.40 12.97
N GLN A 186 -14.51 -2.99 13.95
CA GLN A 186 -14.30 -2.70 15.38
C GLN A 186 -13.20 -3.57 16.01
N GLN A 187 -12.63 -4.51 15.26
CA GLN A 187 -11.59 -5.40 15.74
C GLN A 187 -10.18 -4.90 15.34
N ILE A 188 -10.07 -3.66 14.89
CA ILE A 188 -8.81 -3.04 14.45
C ILE A 188 -8.27 -2.16 15.57
N SER A 189 -7.02 -2.37 15.96
CA SER A 189 -6.31 -1.53 16.96
C SER A 189 -5.46 -0.45 16.35
N ALA A 190 -4.95 -0.68 15.14
CA ALA A 190 -4.11 0.27 14.42
C ALA A 190 -4.25 0.05 12.91
N VAL A 191 -4.16 1.13 12.15
CA VAL A 191 -4.11 1.11 10.68
C VAL A 191 -2.80 1.75 10.25
N ILE A 192 -2.07 1.07 9.38
CA ILE A 192 -0.96 1.61 8.63
C ILE A 192 -1.48 1.81 7.20
N ASN A 193 -1.81 3.04 6.85
CA ASN A 193 -2.20 3.41 5.50
C ASN A 193 -0.95 3.66 4.68
N ILE A 194 -0.81 2.96 3.57
CA ILE A 194 0.21 3.21 2.56
C ILE A 194 -0.51 3.94 1.43
N GLU A 195 0.14 4.95 0.90
CA GLU A 195 -0.44 5.89 -0.03
C GLU A 195 0.56 6.24 -1.12
N GLY A 196 0.09 6.78 -2.23
CA GLY A 196 0.93 7.16 -3.34
C GLY A 196 2.16 7.94 -2.92
N SER A 197 3.33 7.48 -3.30
CA SER A 197 4.60 8.15 -3.04
C SER A 197 5.43 8.23 -4.30
N GLY A 198 6.26 9.27 -4.41
CA GLY A 198 7.18 9.44 -5.54
C GLY A 198 6.61 10.20 -6.73
N SER A 199 5.38 10.67 -6.66
CA SER A 199 4.88 11.71 -7.54
C SER A 199 5.30 13.07 -6.98
N SER A 200 6.53 13.51 -7.28
CA SER A 200 6.82 14.94 -7.17
C SER A 200 6.04 15.62 -8.28
N GLY A 201 4.96 16.28 -7.91
CA GLY A 201 4.30 17.21 -8.79
C GLY A 201 5.25 18.32 -9.24
#